data_772c4ede270a226424a5bb2b457108c3
#
_entry.id   772c4ede270a226424a5bb2b457108c3
#
_cell.length_a   1.000
_cell.length_b   1.000
_cell.length_c   1.000
_cell.angle_alpha   90.00
_cell.angle_beta   90.00
_cell.angle_gamma   90.00
#
_symmetry.space_group_name_H-M   'P 1'
#
loop_
_entity.id
_entity.type
_entity.pdbx_description
1 polymer ?
#
loop_
_entity_poly.entity_id
_entity_poly.type
_entity_poly.pdbx_seq_one_letter_code
_entity_poly.pdbx_strand_id
1 'polypeptide(L)'
;MAPHVVGIIGPGRAGVGLALALARVGEGRRYDVRLHGRSKKPVPKPLSLTVGPENAAPAWIAEAGVVILAVRDDAIRPLAEALARAGAIHRHQVVLHLSGSQGQEALGPLVGSRAALGSLHPLQTISDPSHAADRLKGAWAAVEGMPPAVRAAEALAHDLGLRPFHIPSKAKPIYHASAVFASNYFVVVEAVAQRLLRHAGLSDAEAWRALRPLVEGTFENLTRQEPMAALTGPVARGDATTIRRHLEALTHDDAVLYRALGRAALELAQKRGMDEATAAQVAGALAPDQPQ
;
A
#
# COMPACT_ATOMS: atom_id res chain seq x y z
N MET A 1 -34.01 7.80 4.62
CA MET A 1 -33.26 7.07 5.65
C MET A 1 -32.21 8.02 6.22
N ALA A 2 -31.99 8.01 7.54
CA ALA A 2 -30.90 8.79 8.15
C ALA A 2 -29.55 8.33 7.56
N PRO A 3 -28.59 9.24 7.32
CA PRO A 3 -27.28 8.88 6.81
C PRO A 3 -26.54 7.98 7.81
N HIS A 4 -25.79 7.02 7.29
CA HIS A 4 -24.92 6.19 8.11
C HIS A 4 -23.71 7.01 8.57
N VAL A 5 -23.52 7.15 9.90
CA VAL A 5 -22.36 7.85 10.45
C VAL A 5 -21.13 6.96 10.37
N VAL A 6 -20.12 7.43 9.65
CA VAL A 6 -18.79 6.81 9.55
C VAL A 6 -17.77 7.76 10.15
N GLY A 7 -17.16 7.33 11.26
CA GLY A 7 -16.11 8.08 11.93
C GLY A 7 -14.72 7.60 11.50
N ILE A 8 -13.84 8.51 11.13
CA ILE A 8 -12.45 8.22 10.76
C ILE A 8 -11.51 8.93 11.74
N ILE A 9 -10.65 8.14 12.41
CA ILE A 9 -9.62 8.66 13.29
C ILE A 9 -8.26 8.52 12.57
N GLY A 10 -7.60 9.64 12.32
CA GLY A 10 -6.33 9.71 11.61
C GLY A 10 -6.45 10.46 10.28
N PRO A 11 -6.24 11.81 10.28
CA PRO A 11 -6.35 12.64 9.09
C PRO A 11 -5.04 12.61 8.25
N GLY A 12 -4.49 11.40 8.03
CA GLY A 12 -3.42 11.13 7.08
C GLY A 12 -3.94 11.09 5.64
N ARG A 13 -3.03 10.84 4.66
CA ARG A 13 -3.43 10.76 3.24
C ARG A 13 -4.53 9.71 3.00
N ALA A 14 -4.38 8.53 3.59
CA ALA A 14 -5.39 7.46 3.47
C ALA A 14 -6.72 7.84 4.14
N GLY A 15 -6.68 8.35 5.38
CA GLY A 15 -7.90 8.72 6.12
C GLY A 15 -8.66 9.88 5.47
N VAL A 16 -7.96 10.94 5.02
CA VAL A 16 -8.59 12.06 4.29
C VAL A 16 -9.10 11.59 2.93
N GLY A 17 -8.32 10.79 2.20
CA GLY A 17 -8.74 10.27 0.89
C GLY A 17 -9.99 9.40 0.99
N LEU A 18 -10.03 8.50 1.98
CA LEU A 18 -11.21 7.66 2.24
C LEU A 18 -12.43 8.50 2.64
N ALA A 19 -12.21 9.50 3.52
CA ALA A 19 -13.27 10.43 3.94
C ALA A 19 -13.88 11.19 2.75
N LEU A 20 -13.03 11.72 1.86
CA LEU A 20 -13.48 12.41 0.64
C LEU A 20 -14.22 11.48 -0.30
N ALA A 21 -13.73 10.26 -0.48
CA ALA A 21 -14.39 9.28 -1.33
C ALA A 21 -15.77 8.90 -0.79
N LEU A 22 -15.88 8.63 0.53
CA LEU A 22 -17.18 8.34 1.17
C LEU A 22 -18.16 9.53 1.11
N ALA A 23 -17.66 10.76 1.28
CA ALA A 23 -18.49 11.96 1.17
C ALA A 23 -19.06 12.18 -0.25
N ARG A 24 -18.44 11.63 -1.28
CA ARG A 24 -18.91 11.67 -2.67
C ARG A 24 -19.93 10.57 -3.02
N VAL A 25 -20.01 9.52 -2.20
CA VAL A 25 -20.99 8.44 -2.42
C VAL A 25 -22.41 8.95 -2.21
N GLY A 26 -23.29 8.73 -3.22
CA GLY A 26 -24.68 9.16 -3.14
C GLY A 26 -24.88 10.66 -2.93
N GLU A 27 -24.02 11.49 -3.55
CA GLU A 27 -24.01 12.96 -3.43
C GLU A 27 -23.84 13.46 -1.98
N GLY A 28 -23.15 12.68 -1.13
CA GLY A 28 -22.89 13.00 0.28
C GLY A 28 -24.06 12.75 1.22
N ARG A 29 -25.17 12.20 0.74
CA ARG A 29 -26.37 11.95 1.56
C ARG A 29 -26.39 10.57 2.23
N ARG A 30 -25.61 9.61 1.72
CA ARG A 30 -25.59 8.24 2.24
C ARG A 30 -24.72 8.08 3.49
N TYR A 31 -23.61 8.83 3.57
CA TYR A 31 -22.69 8.79 4.71
C TYR A 31 -22.54 10.18 5.34
N ASP A 32 -22.69 10.24 6.67
CA ASP A 32 -22.24 11.36 7.48
C ASP A 32 -20.80 11.03 7.91
N VAL A 33 -19.82 11.61 7.21
CA VAL A 33 -18.40 11.32 7.43
C VAL A 33 -17.80 12.29 8.42
N ARG A 34 -17.32 11.78 9.54
CA ARG A 34 -16.70 12.56 10.61
C ARG A 34 -15.24 12.22 10.76
N LEU A 35 -14.37 13.23 10.71
CA LEU A 35 -12.93 13.07 10.74
C LEU A 35 -12.34 13.63 12.02
N HIS A 36 -11.42 12.86 12.65
CA HIS A 36 -10.74 13.27 13.89
C HIS A 36 -9.23 13.15 13.78
N GLY A 37 -8.51 14.07 14.44
CA GLY A 37 -7.07 14.08 14.54
C GLY A 37 -6.54 14.71 15.81
N ARG A 38 -5.25 14.47 16.11
CA ARG A 38 -4.57 15.02 17.30
C ARG A 38 -4.29 16.52 17.21
N SER A 39 -4.13 17.04 16.01
CA SER A 39 -3.74 18.43 15.78
C SER A 39 -4.53 19.04 14.63
N LYS A 40 -4.71 20.34 14.70
CA LYS A 40 -5.37 21.10 13.64
C LYS A 40 -4.51 21.09 12.37
N LYS A 41 -5.12 20.73 11.25
CA LYS A 41 -4.52 20.83 9.92
C LYS A 41 -5.62 21.07 8.88
N PRO A 42 -5.27 21.66 7.73
CA PRO A 42 -6.21 21.83 6.64
C PRO A 42 -6.73 20.49 6.15
N VAL A 43 -8.04 20.40 5.92
CA VAL A 43 -8.68 19.29 5.22
C VAL A 43 -9.52 19.85 4.08
N PRO A 44 -9.60 19.15 2.94
CA PRO A 44 -10.41 19.62 1.81
C PRO A 44 -11.90 19.63 2.15
N LYS A 45 -12.64 20.59 1.60
CA LYS A 45 -14.10 20.58 1.66
C LYS A 45 -14.65 19.34 0.90
N PRO A 46 -15.77 18.73 1.31
CA PRO A 46 -16.69 19.19 2.38
C PRO A 46 -16.31 18.74 3.79
N LEU A 47 -15.16 18.13 4.00
CA LEU A 47 -14.77 17.57 5.31
C LEU A 47 -14.56 18.65 6.36
N SER A 48 -14.91 18.30 7.60
CA SER A 48 -14.53 19.03 8.81
C SER A 48 -13.69 18.14 9.71
N LEU A 49 -12.63 18.72 10.33
CA LEU A 49 -11.74 18.02 11.24
C LEU A 49 -12.05 18.41 12.69
N THR A 50 -12.47 17.44 13.49
CA THR A 50 -12.47 17.60 14.96
C THR A 50 -11.09 17.30 15.51
N VAL A 51 -10.69 18.02 16.54
CA VAL A 51 -9.36 17.90 17.15
C VAL A 51 -9.48 17.62 18.64
N GLY A 52 -8.69 16.68 19.11
CA GLY A 52 -8.60 16.34 20.53
C GLY A 52 -7.33 15.55 20.82
N PRO A 53 -6.97 15.40 22.11
CA PRO A 53 -5.80 14.64 22.51
C PRO A 53 -5.92 13.18 22.09
N GLU A 54 -4.78 12.51 21.95
CA GLU A 54 -4.65 11.15 21.41
C GLU A 54 -5.42 10.10 22.23
N ASN A 55 -5.58 10.37 23.53
CA ASN A 55 -6.24 9.49 24.50
C ASN A 55 -7.72 9.85 24.77
N ALA A 56 -8.26 10.86 24.09
CA ALA A 56 -9.66 11.24 24.21
C ALA A 56 -10.44 10.78 22.97
N ALA A 57 -11.55 10.08 23.24
CA ALA A 57 -12.47 9.72 22.18
C ALA A 57 -13.17 10.97 21.62
N PRO A 58 -13.36 11.07 20.27
CA PRO A 58 -14.17 12.15 19.71
C PRO A 58 -15.60 12.12 20.24
N ALA A 59 -16.19 13.28 20.48
CA ALA A 59 -17.56 13.38 21.00
C ALA A 59 -18.61 12.64 20.17
N TRP A 60 -18.40 12.55 18.86
CA TRP A 60 -19.29 11.88 17.90
C TRP A 60 -19.13 10.36 17.87
N ILE A 61 -18.14 9.77 18.57
CA ILE A 61 -17.78 8.34 18.37
C ILE A 61 -18.93 7.39 18.69
N ALA A 62 -19.76 7.73 19.69
CA ALA A 62 -20.92 6.91 20.07
C ALA A 62 -22.03 6.89 19.00
N GLU A 63 -22.07 7.88 18.12
CA GLU A 63 -23.05 7.98 17.03
C GLU A 63 -22.60 7.21 15.77
N ALA A 64 -21.31 6.90 15.66
CA ALA A 64 -20.77 6.22 14.50
C ALA A 64 -21.15 4.75 14.48
N GLY A 65 -21.80 4.29 13.41
CA GLY A 65 -22.02 2.85 13.18
C GLY A 65 -20.74 2.12 12.79
N VAL A 66 -19.84 2.82 12.09
CA VAL A 66 -18.50 2.33 11.72
C VAL A 66 -17.45 3.33 12.16
N VAL A 67 -16.42 2.85 12.85
CA VAL A 67 -15.24 3.62 13.26
C VAL A 67 -14.03 3.07 12.52
N ILE A 68 -13.31 3.92 11.78
CA ILE A 68 -12.13 3.54 11.00
C ILE A 68 -10.87 4.17 11.60
N LEU A 69 -9.92 3.33 12.01
CA LEU A 69 -8.62 3.77 12.49
C LEU A 69 -7.65 3.89 11.29
N ALA A 70 -7.46 5.10 10.79
CA ALA A 70 -6.60 5.45 9.66
C ALA A 70 -5.26 6.04 10.12
N VAL A 71 -4.66 5.41 11.12
CA VAL A 71 -3.38 5.80 11.72
C VAL A 71 -2.25 4.87 11.25
N ARG A 72 -0.99 5.20 11.60
CA ARG A 72 0.15 4.33 11.33
C ARG A 72 -0.04 2.99 12.06
N ASP A 73 0.55 1.94 11.52
CA ASP A 73 0.42 0.57 12.05
C ASP A 73 0.82 0.47 13.53
N ASP A 74 1.90 1.13 13.93
CA ASP A 74 2.39 1.19 15.30
C ASP A 74 1.45 1.96 16.28
N ALA A 75 0.55 2.78 15.75
CA ALA A 75 -0.40 3.56 16.52
C ALA A 75 -1.80 2.90 16.64
N ILE A 76 -2.09 1.83 15.88
CA ILE A 76 -3.42 1.18 15.90
C ILE A 76 -3.73 0.62 17.29
N ARG A 77 -2.85 -0.22 17.82
CA ARG A 77 -3.04 -0.84 19.13
C ARG A 77 -3.08 0.16 20.28
N PRO A 78 -2.14 1.13 20.39
CA PRO A 78 -2.24 2.18 21.41
C PRO A 78 -3.53 2.98 21.36
N LEU A 79 -4.02 3.31 20.16
CA LEU A 79 -5.31 3.99 19.99
C LEU A 79 -6.49 3.10 20.41
N ALA A 80 -6.48 1.82 20.06
CA ALA A 80 -7.48 0.86 20.50
C ALA A 80 -7.51 0.74 22.05
N GLU A 81 -6.35 0.74 22.70
CA GLU A 81 -6.23 0.75 24.16
C GLU A 81 -6.80 2.05 24.78
N ALA A 82 -6.53 3.20 24.19
CA ALA A 82 -7.08 4.47 24.63
C ALA A 82 -8.61 4.50 24.53
N LEU A 83 -9.16 4.05 23.39
CA LEU A 83 -10.61 3.94 23.19
C LEU A 83 -11.28 2.94 24.14
N ALA A 84 -10.61 1.82 24.43
CA ALA A 84 -11.08 0.82 25.40
C ALA A 84 -11.12 1.38 26.83
N ARG A 85 -10.05 2.05 27.27
CA ARG A 85 -10.00 2.71 28.59
C ARG A 85 -11.07 3.78 28.77
N ALA A 86 -11.37 4.52 27.69
CA ALA A 86 -12.42 5.52 27.68
C ALA A 86 -13.85 4.94 27.64
N GLY A 87 -14.01 3.62 27.44
CA GLY A 87 -15.31 3.01 27.22
C GLY A 87 -16.05 3.54 25.99
N ALA A 88 -15.29 4.04 25.00
CA ALA A 88 -15.82 4.83 23.90
C ALA A 88 -16.47 4.00 22.78
N ILE A 89 -16.18 2.71 22.72
CA ILE A 89 -16.68 1.80 21.70
C ILE A 89 -17.76 0.89 22.28
N HIS A 90 -18.85 0.73 21.53
CA HIS A 90 -20.05 0.00 21.97
C HIS A 90 -20.35 -1.19 21.07
N ARG A 91 -21.10 -2.16 21.61
CA ARG A 91 -21.43 -3.46 20.96
C ARG A 91 -22.09 -3.37 19.59
N HIS A 92 -22.76 -2.28 19.27
CA HIS A 92 -23.46 -2.08 18.00
C HIS A 92 -22.56 -1.57 16.88
N GLN A 93 -21.33 -1.18 17.23
CA GLN A 93 -20.38 -0.58 16.31
C GLN A 93 -19.51 -1.63 15.60
N VAL A 94 -19.03 -1.25 14.45
CA VAL A 94 -17.94 -1.92 13.74
C VAL A 94 -16.69 -1.05 13.85
N VAL A 95 -15.56 -1.65 14.23
CA VAL A 95 -14.26 -0.97 14.23
C VAL A 95 -13.36 -1.62 13.20
N LEU A 96 -12.89 -0.83 12.25
CA LEU A 96 -11.97 -1.24 11.20
C LEU A 96 -10.66 -0.48 11.32
N HIS A 97 -9.56 -1.06 10.86
CA HIS A 97 -8.32 -0.33 10.59
C HIS A 97 -7.91 -0.48 9.13
N LEU A 98 -7.04 0.42 8.65
CA LEU A 98 -6.58 0.44 7.26
C LEU A 98 -5.22 -0.21 7.04
N SER A 99 -4.62 -0.89 8.03
CA SER A 99 -3.33 -1.55 7.87
C SER A 99 -3.41 -2.69 6.86
N GLY A 100 -2.45 -2.74 5.95
CA GLY A 100 -2.25 -3.86 5.05
C GLY A 100 -1.50 -5.03 5.70
N SER A 101 -0.72 -4.78 6.75
CA SER A 101 0.17 -5.77 7.38
C SER A 101 -0.40 -6.41 8.64
N GLN A 102 -1.33 -5.74 9.36
CA GLN A 102 -1.93 -6.21 10.61
C GLN A 102 -3.35 -6.70 10.38
N GLY A 103 -3.76 -7.73 11.14
CA GLY A 103 -5.14 -8.24 11.19
C GLY A 103 -5.94 -7.64 12.35
N GLN A 104 -7.15 -8.18 12.58
CA GLN A 104 -8.06 -7.74 13.64
C GLN A 104 -7.44 -7.82 15.05
N GLU A 105 -6.40 -8.61 15.25
CA GLU A 105 -5.71 -8.75 16.54
C GLU A 105 -5.08 -7.43 17.01
N ALA A 106 -4.79 -6.50 16.11
CA ALA A 106 -4.34 -5.15 16.45
C ALA A 106 -5.42 -4.38 17.24
N LEU A 107 -6.69 -4.71 17.05
CA LEU A 107 -7.84 -4.17 17.76
C LEU A 107 -8.21 -4.97 19.02
N GLY A 108 -7.39 -5.95 19.42
CA GLY A 108 -7.62 -6.82 20.58
C GLY A 108 -8.03 -6.10 21.87
N PRO A 109 -7.48 -4.90 22.21
CA PRO A 109 -7.94 -4.14 23.38
C PRO A 109 -9.44 -3.80 23.40
N LEU A 110 -10.09 -3.77 22.24
CA LEU A 110 -11.52 -3.47 22.09
C LEU A 110 -12.45 -4.69 22.22
N VAL A 111 -11.92 -5.90 22.38
CA VAL A 111 -12.76 -7.13 22.47
C VAL A 111 -13.80 -7.02 23.59
N GLY A 112 -13.47 -6.39 24.73
CA GLY A 112 -14.38 -6.17 25.85
C GLY A 112 -15.60 -5.29 25.52
N SER A 113 -15.54 -4.46 24.48
CA SER A 113 -16.67 -3.64 24.02
C SER A 113 -17.76 -4.47 23.31
N ARG A 114 -17.43 -5.68 22.85
CA ARG A 114 -18.27 -6.54 22.02
C ARG A 114 -18.60 -5.93 20.64
N ALA A 115 -17.89 -4.91 20.20
CA ALA A 115 -17.95 -4.40 18.84
C ALA A 115 -17.39 -5.41 17.85
N ALA A 116 -17.83 -5.35 16.61
CA ALA A 116 -17.24 -6.18 15.54
C ALA A 116 -15.93 -5.57 15.06
N LEU A 117 -14.86 -6.36 15.08
CA LEU A 117 -13.49 -5.90 14.79
C LEU A 117 -13.00 -6.47 13.46
N GLY A 118 -12.31 -5.65 12.66
CA GLY A 118 -11.76 -6.10 11.38
C GLY A 118 -10.87 -5.06 10.72
N SER A 119 -10.57 -5.30 9.46
CA SER A 119 -9.76 -4.41 8.63
C SER A 119 -10.31 -4.28 7.21
N LEU A 120 -10.06 -3.10 6.62
CA LEU A 120 -10.32 -2.79 5.22
C LEU A 120 -9.07 -2.11 4.67
N HIS A 121 -8.30 -2.79 3.83
CA HIS A 121 -7.10 -2.23 3.23
C HIS A 121 -7.27 -2.08 1.71
N PRO A 122 -7.53 -0.87 1.20
CA PRO A 122 -7.50 -0.61 -0.23
C PRO A 122 -6.09 -0.87 -0.81
N LEU A 123 -6.00 -1.75 -1.78
CA LEU A 123 -4.74 -2.06 -2.47
C LEU A 123 -4.49 -0.99 -3.54
N GLN A 124 -4.21 0.23 -3.07
CA GLN A 124 -4.01 1.40 -3.92
C GLN A 124 -3.11 2.43 -3.24
N THR A 125 -2.34 3.14 -4.03
CA THR A 125 -1.56 4.29 -3.54
C THR A 125 -2.41 5.55 -3.47
N ILE A 126 -2.42 6.21 -2.30
CA ILE A 126 -3.10 7.49 -2.06
C ILE A 126 -2.02 8.54 -1.74
N SER A 127 -1.35 9.03 -2.78
CA SER A 127 -0.36 10.10 -2.66
C SER A 127 -1.02 11.47 -2.47
N ASP A 128 -2.14 11.71 -3.16
CA ASP A 128 -2.98 12.89 -3.06
C ASP A 128 -4.42 12.48 -2.68
N PRO A 129 -4.90 12.89 -1.50
CA PRO A 129 -6.26 12.58 -1.04
C PRO A 129 -7.36 13.09 -1.97
N SER A 130 -7.15 14.18 -2.70
CA SER A 130 -8.18 14.78 -3.58
C SER A 130 -8.58 13.87 -4.74
N HIS A 131 -7.68 13.00 -5.18
CA HIS A 131 -7.88 12.01 -6.25
C HIS A 131 -8.23 10.60 -5.73
N ALA A 132 -8.42 10.45 -4.41
CA ALA A 132 -8.65 9.12 -3.83
C ALA A 132 -9.89 8.43 -4.39
N ALA A 133 -10.99 9.15 -4.56
CA ALA A 133 -12.25 8.57 -5.09
C ALA A 133 -12.06 7.94 -6.47
N ASP A 134 -11.31 8.61 -7.36
CA ASP A 134 -11.05 8.10 -8.71
C ASP A 134 -10.08 6.92 -8.70
N ARG A 135 -9.05 6.97 -7.83
CA ARG A 135 -8.06 5.90 -7.69
C ARG A 135 -8.61 4.64 -7.02
N LEU A 136 -9.58 4.78 -6.12
CA LEU A 136 -10.22 3.65 -5.46
C LEU A 136 -11.15 2.89 -6.42
N LYS A 137 -11.76 3.57 -7.37
CA LYS A 137 -12.70 2.97 -8.31
C LYS A 137 -12.06 1.86 -9.15
N GLY A 138 -12.58 0.64 -8.98
CA GLY A 138 -12.07 -0.56 -9.65
C GLY A 138 -10.83 -1.19 -9.01
N ALA A 139 -10.21 -0.55 -8.00
CA ALA A 139 -9.10 -1.13 -7.25
C ALA A 139 -9.60 -2.28 -6.34
N TRP A 140 -8.67 -3.14 -5.90
CA TRP A 140 -8.98 -4.22 -4.98
C TRP A 140 -8.84 -3.76 -3.53
N ALA A 141 -9.54 -4.43 -2.61
CA ALA A 141 -9.41 -4.18 -1.17
C ALA A 141 -9.39 -5.49 -0.38
N ALA A 142 -8.37 -5.68 0.44
CA ALA A 142 -8.33 -6.81 1.36
C ALA A 142 -9.24 -6.54 2.56
N VAL A 143 -10.10 -7.51 2.87
CA VAL A 143 -11.00 -7.49 4.04
C VAL A 143 -10.71 -8.69 4.93
N GLU A 144 -10.79 -8.48 6.24
CA GLU A 144 -10.52 -9.49 7.24
C GLU A 144 -11.19 -9.09 8.56
N GLY A 145 -11.53 -10.05 9.41
CA GLY A 145 -12.06 -9.79 10.73
C GLY A 145 -13.25 -10.67 11.12
N MET A 146 -13.97 -10.23 12.14
CA MET A 146 -15.20 -10.85 12.58
C MET A 146 -16.29 -10.77 11.49
N PRO A 147 -17.20 -11.73 11.33
CA PRO A 147 -18.18 -11.74 10.23
C PRO A 147 -19.00 -10.43 10.07
N PRO A 148 -19.46 -9.74 11.14
CA PRO A 148 -20.16 -8.47 10.97
C PRO A 148 -19.23 -7.34 10.48
N ALA A 149 -17.95 -7.34 10.90
CA ALA A 149 -16.96 -6.36 10.44
C ALA A 149 -16.61 -6.58 8.96
N VAL A 150 -16.45 -7.82 8.54
CA VAL A 150 -16.22 -8.18 7.13
C VAL A 150 -17.38 -7.68 6.25
N ARG A 151 -18.64 -7.96 6.63
CA ARG A 151 -19.79 -7.47 5.86
C ARG A 151 -19.83 -5.93 5.76
N ALA A 152 -19.50 -5.22 6.85
CA ALA A 152 -19.45 -3.77 6.84
C ALA A 152 -18.30 -3.25 5.95
N ALA A 153 -17.13 -3.88 6.01
CA ALA A 153 -15.98 -3.56 5.17
C ALA A 153 -16.27 -3.79 3.68
N GLU A 154 -16.93 -4.90 3.33
CA GLU A 154 -17.37 -5.19 1.96
C GLU A 154 -18.39 -4.16 1.45
N ALA A 155 -19.38 -3.80 2.28
CA ALA A 155 -20.37 -2.79 1.91
C ALA A 155 -19.70 -1.42 1.63
N LEU A 156 -18.77 -0.99 2.50
CA LEU A 156 -17.98 0.22 2.30
C LEU A 156 -17.11 0.12 1.03
N ALA A 157 -16.48 -1.03 0.81
CA ALA A 157 -15.65 -1.26 -0.37
C ALA A 157 -16.48 -1.13 -1.65
N HIS A 158 -17.64 -1.79 -1.73
CA HIS A 158 -18.54 -1.69 -2.90
C HIS A 158 -19.03 -0.26 -3.14
N ASP A 159 -19.41 0.44 -2.08
CA ASP A 159 -19.84 1.84 -2.20
C ASP A 159 -18.74 2.78 -2.69
N LEU A 160 -17.50 2.48 -2.38
CA LEU A 160 -16.29 3.17 -2.88
C LEU A 160 -15.87 2.72 -4.28
N GLY A 161 -16.56 1.76 -4.89
CA GLY A 161 -16.18 1.16 -6.17
C GLY A 161 -14.98 0.24 -6.12
N LEU A 162 -14.59 -0.22 -4.92
CA LEU A 162 -13.54 -1.21 -4.72
C LEU A 162 -14.07 -2.64 -4.96
N ARG A 163 -13.15 -3.55 -5.22
CA ARG A 163 -13.39 -5.00 -5.34
C ARG A 163 -12.87 -5.70 -4.08
N PRO A 164 -13.73 -6.01 -3.09
CA PRO A 164 -13.28 -6.67 -1.87
C PRO A 164 -12.86 -8.12 -2.12
N PHE A 165 -11.85 -8.58 -1.40
CA PHE A 165 -11.45 -9.99 -1.30
C PHE A 165 -11.00 -10.33 0.10
N HIS A 166 -11.23 -11.58 0.48
CA HIS A 166 -10.90 -12.05 1.82
C HIS A 166 -9.45 -12.51 1.91
N ILE A 167 -8.80 -12.17 3.04
CA ILE A 167 -7.46 -12.61 3.34
C ILE A 167 -7.38 -13.01 4.83
N PRO A 168 -6.80 -14.17 5.18
CA PRO A 168 -6.60 -14.52 6.58
C PRO A 168 -5.63 -13.56 7.27
N SER A 169 -5.86 -13.22 8.56
CA SER A 169 -4.96 -12.34 9.34
C SER A 169 -3.49 -12.73 9.21
N LYS A 170 -3.19 -14.04 9.32
CA LYS A 170 -1.82 -14.57 9.22
C LYS A 170 -1.14 -14.34 7.87
N ALA A 171 -1.90 -14.11 6.80
CA ALA A 171 -1.36 -13.86 5.46
C ALA A 171 -1.16 -12.35 5.18
N LYS A 172 -1.65 -11.45 6.03
CA LYS A 172 -1.52 -10.00 5.81
C LYS A 172 -0.07 -9.51 5.70
N PRO A 173 0.91 -10.00 6.47
CA PRO A 173 2.29 -9.56 6.28
C PRO A 173 2.83 -9.84 4.88
N ILE A 174 2.63 -11.03 4.33
CA ILE A 174 3.10 -11.37 2.98
C ILE A 174 2.30 -10.64 1.90
N TYR A 175 1.00 -10.48 2.10
CA TYR A 175 0.15 -9.66 1.24
C TYR A 175 0.66 -8.20 1.19
N HIS A 176 0.94 -7.58 2.35
CA HIS A 176 1.44 -6.21 2.36
C HIS A 176 2.84 -6.09 1.75
N ALA A 177 3.70 -7.08 1.97
CA ALA A 177 4.99 -7.13 1.31
C ALA A 177 4.85 -7.14 -0.22
N SER A 178 3.86 -7.85 -0.78
CA SER A 178 3.60 -7.82 -2.23
C SER A 178 3.21 -6.42 -2.73
N ALA A 179 2.39 -5.69 -1.96
CA ALA A 179 2.04 -4.30 -2.28
C ALA A 179 3.26 -3.35 -2.22
N VAL A 180 4.16 -3.56 -1.24
CA VAL A 180 5.43 -2.83 -1.14
C VAL A 180 6.30 -3.07 -2.37
N PHE A 181 6.44 -4.32 -2.83
CA PHE A 181 7.16 -4.63 -4.08
C PHE A 181 6.52 -3.95 -5.28
N ALA A 182 5.19 -4.04 -5.42
CA ALA A 182 4.48 -3.51 -6.59
C ALA A 182 4.48 -1.97 -6.68
N SER A 183 4.66 -1.27 -5.57
CA SER A 183 4.56 0.20 -5.52
C SER A 183 5.80 0.86 -4.92
N ASN A 184 6.11 0.61 -3.65
CA ASN A 184 7.16 1.35 -2.95
C ASN A 184 8.55 1.04 -3.51
N TYR A 185 8.88 -0.24 -3.72
CA TYR A 185 10.18 -0.63 -4.27
C TYR A 185 10.31 -0.29 -5.75
N PHE A 186 9.22 -0.28 -6.51
CA PHE A 186 9.24 0.26 -7.87
C PHE A 186 9.76 1.70 -7.89
N VAL A 187 9.22 2.58 -7.02
CA VAL A 187 9.72 3.98 -6.90
C VAL A 187 11.19 4.03 -6.48
N VAL A 188 11.64 3.12 -5.59
CA VAL A 188 13.05 3.07 -5.17
C VAL A 188 13.97 2.66 -6.32
N VAL A 189 13.57 1.67 -7.13
CA VAL A 189 14.33 1.26 -8.33
C VAL A 189 14.47 2.41 -9.31
N GLU A 190 13.40 3.18 -9.56
CA GLU A 190 13.46 4.35 -10.42
C GLU A 190 14.37 5.48 -9.86
N ALA A 191 14.40 5.67 -8.55
CA ALA A 191 15.31 6.61 -7.91
C ALA A 191 16.79 6.17 -8.06
N VAL A 192 17.06 4.86 -8.01
CA VAL A 192 18.40 4.31 -8.30
C VAL A 192 18.76 4.54 -9.76
N ALA A 193 17.87 4.25 -10.70
CA ALA A 193 18.09 4.48 -12.12
C ALA A 193 18.39 5.96 -12.44
N GLN A 194 17.64 6.89 -11.85
CA GLN A 194 17.88 8.33 -11.98
C GLN A 194 19.28 8.70 -11.46
N ARG A 195 19.69 8.19 -10.30
CA ARG A 195 21.01 8.42 -9.72
C ARG A 195 22.14 7.90 -10.62
N LEU A 196 21.97 6.72 -11.22
CA LEU A 196 22.95 6.14 -12.14
C LEU A 196 23.11 7.00 -13.42
N LEU A 197 22.03 7.54 -13.99
CA LEU A 197 22.12 8.46 -15.11
C LEU A 197 22.82 9.79 -14.75
N ARG A 198 22.68 10.25 -13.51
CA ARG A 198 23.46 11.40 -13.03
C ARG A 198 24.95 11.10 -12.99
N HIS A 199 25.34 9.93 -12.51
CA HIS A 199 26.74 9.49 -12.55
C HIS A 199 27.27 9.36 -13.99
N ALA A 200 26.39 9.09 -14.96
CA ALA A 200 26.73 9.11 -16.37
C ALA A 200 26.78 10.51 -16.99
N GLY A 201 26.57 11.59 -16.20
CA GLY A 201 26.77 12.97 -16.63
C GLY A 201 25.50 13.79 -16.91
N LEU A 202 24.31 13.25 -16.68
CA LEU A 202 23.06 14.01 -16.83
C LEU A 202 22.75 14.82 -15.57
N SER A 203 22.07 15.96 -15.74
CA SER A 203 21.45 16.67 -14.60
C SER A 203 20.24 15.89 -14.04
N ASP A 204 19.79 16.20 -12.82
CA ASP A 204 18.62 15.57 -12.18
C ASP A 204 17.37 15.63 -13.06
N ALA A 205 17.12 16.81 -13.65
CA ALA A 205 15.93 17.00 -14.49
C ALA A 205 16.01 16.26 -15.83
N GLU A 206 17.21 16.16 -16.41
CA GLU A 206 17.46 15.42 -17.66
C GLU A 206 17.36 13.91 -17.42
N ALA A 207 17.95 13.40 -16.33
CA ALA A 207 17.92 11.99 -15.99
C ALA A 207 16.47 11.48 -15.86
N TRP A 208 15.61 12.20 -15.13
CA TRP A 208 14.21 11.79 -15.03
C TRP A 208 13.44 11.90 -16.34
N ARG A 209 13.66 12.99 -17.12
CA ARG A 209 13.03 13.13 -18.44
C ARG A 209 13.43 12.03 -19.42
N ALA A 210 14.68 11.57 -19.35
CA ALA A 210 15.18 10.47 -20.19
C ALA A 210 14.61 9.11 -19.78
N LEU A 211 14.46 8.84 -18.45
CA LEU A 211 13.92 7.57 -17.97
C LEU A 211 12.41 7.44 -18.16
N ARG A 212 11.68 8.54 -18.06
CA ARG A 212 10.22 8.51 -18.04
C ARG A 212 9.59 7.74 -19.22
N PRO A 213 9.98 7.92 -20.49
CA PRO A 213 9.43 7.12 -21.59
C PRO A 213 9.72 5.61 -21.47
N LEU A 214 10.88 5.24 -20.92
CA LEU A 214 11.24 3.84 -20.67
C LEU A 214 10.35 3.22 -19.59
N VAL A 215 10.12 3.96 -18.49
CA VAL A 215 9.23 3.55 -17.40
C VAL A 215 7.78 3.39 -17.89
N GLU A 216 7.28 4.37 -18.66
CA GLU A 216 5.93 4.33 -19.24
C GLU A 216 5.78 3.10 -20.19
N GLY A 217 6.75 2.84 -21.06
CA GLY A 217 6.76 1.68 -21.96
C GLY A 217 6.83 0.34 -21.19
N THR A 218 7.61 0.28 -20.11
CA THR A 218 7.66 -0.92 -19.25
C THR A 218 6.31 -1.17 -18.58
N PHE A 219 5.68 -0.12 -18.04
CA PHE A 219 4.34 -0.22 -17.45
C PHE A 219 3.29 -0.64 -18.49
N GLU A 220 3.33 -0.08 -19.70
CA GLU A 220 2.42 -0.48 -20.79
C GLU A 220 2.59 -1.97 -21.15
N ASN A 221 3.81 -2.50 -21.18
CA ASN A 221 4.03 -3.93 -21.38
C ASN A 221 3.40 -4.77 -20.27
N LEU A 222 3.53 -4.35 -19.00
CA LEU A 222 2.93 -5.04 -17.86
C LEU A 222 1.39 -4.98 -17.83
N THR A 223 0.76 -4.01 -18.52
CA THR A 223 -0.71 -3.99 -18.66
C THR A 223 -1.23 -4.97 -19.72
N ARG A 224 -0.36 -5.39 -20.66
CA ARG A 224 -0.70 -6.26 -21.79
C ARG A 224 -0.32 -7.71 -21.58
N GLN A 225 0.64 -7.97 -20.71
CA GLN A 225 1.19 -9.32 -20.49
C GLN A 225 1.68 -9.50 -19.05
N GLU A 226 1.77 -10.76 -18.63
CA GLU A 226 2.27 -11.11 -17.30
C GLU A 226 3.75 -10.73 -17.12
N PRO A 227 4.21 -10.45 -15.86
CA PRO A 227 5.58 -10.01 -15.59
C PRO A 227 6.66 -10.92 -16.17
N MET A 228 6.45 -12.24 -16.15
CA MET A 228 7.38 -13.21 -16.72
C MET A 228 7.55 -13.00 -18.25
N ALA A 229 6.48 -12.73 -18.99
CA ALA A 229 6.51 -12.48 -20.42
C ALA A 229 7.08 -11.10 -20.75
N ALA A 230 6.85 -10.10 -19.89
CA ALA A 230 7.33 -8.74 -20.06
C ALA A 230 8.83 -8.57 -19.81
N LEU A 231 9.50 -9.56 -19.16
CA LEU A 231 10.92 -9.45 -18.84
C LEU A 231 11.78 -9.37 -20.09
N THR A 232 12.61 -8.34 -20.16
CA THR A 232 13.61 -8.10 -21.20
C THR A 232 15.00 -7.86 -20.59
N GLY A 233 15.98 -7.46 -21.37
CA GLY A 233 17.29 -7.06 -20.89
C GLY A 233 18.33 -8.19 -20.88
N PRO A 234 19.55 -7.92 -20.34
CA PRO A 234 20.69 -8.83 -20.48
C PRO A 234 20.48 -10.17 -19.77
N VAL A 235 19.84 -10.20 -18.61
CA VAL A 235 19.55 -11.45 -17.90
C VAL A 235 18.62 -12.33 -18.72
N ALA A 236 17.54 -11.77 -19.28
CA ALA A 236 16.57 -12.52 -20.08
C ALA A 236 17.17 -13.09 -21.38
N ARG A 237 18.24 -12.45 -21.91
CA ARG A 237 18.98 -12.90 -23.11
C ARG A 237 20.18 -13.78 -22.80
N GLY A 238 20.52 -14.02 -21.53
CA GLY A 238 21.71 -14.77 -21.15
C GLY A 238 23.05 -14.03 -21.33
N ASP A 239 23.01 -12.68 -21.43
CA ASP A 239 24.21 -11.86 -21.72
C ASP A 239 25.05 -11.60 -20.45
N ALA A 240 25.79 -12.63 -20.05
CA ALA A 240 26.69 -12.59 -18.89
C ALA A 240 27.79 -11.52 -19.02
N THR A 241 28.22 -11.19 -20.24
CA THR A 241 29.27 -10.20 -20.49
C THR A 241 28.78 -8.80 -20.15
N THR A 242 27.57 -8.43 -20.59
CA THR A 242 26.96 -7.14 -20.26
C THR A 242 26.70 -7.04 -18.76
N ILE A 243 26.26 -8.12 -18.11
CA ILE A 243 26.06 -8.15 -16.64
C ILE A 243 27.34 -7.82 -15.90
N ARG A 244 28.49 -8.44 -16.25
CA ARG A 244 29.80 -8.14 -15.63
C ARG A 244 30.21 -6.68 -15.82
N ARG A 245 30.09 -6.14 -17.03
CA ARG A 245 30.37 -4.70 -17.30
C ARG A 245 29.53 -3.76 -16.47
N HIS A 246 28.24 -4.08 -16.26
CA HIS A 246 27.41 -3.29 -15.38
C HIS A 246 27.92 -3.32 -13.95
N LEU A 247 28.25 -4.51 -13.41
CA LEU A 247 28.72 -4.68 -12.06
C LEU A 247 30.07 -3.98 -11.81
N GLU A 248 30.99 -3.98 -12.79
CA GLU A 248 32.26 -3.24 -12.75
C GLU A 248 32.07 -1.72 -12.66
N ALA A 249 30.99 -1.19 -13.23
CA ALA A 249 30.68 0.25 -13.23
C ALA A 249 29.88 0.73 -12.03
N LEU A 250 29.28 -0.19 -11.27
CA LEU A 250 28.41 0.14 -10.14
C LEU A 250 29.20 0.33 -8.84
N THR A 251 28.69 1.15 -7.93
CA THR A 251 29.17 1.18 -6.55
C THR A 251 28.87 -0.15 -5.86
N HIS A 252 29.54 -0.43 -4.73
CA HIS A 252 29.30 -1.66 -3.97
C HIS A 252 27.81 -1.86 -3.64
N ASP A 253 27.15 -0.84 -3.08
CA ASP A 253 25.74 -0.91 -2.67
C ASP A 253 24.79 -1.12 -3.87
N ASP A 254 25.05 -0.43 -4.98
CA ASP A 254 24.27 -0.60 -6.21
C ASP A 254 24.48 -2.01 -6.82
N ALA A 255 25.69 -2.54 -6.75
CA ALA A 255 26.00 -3.89 -7.22
C ALA A 255 25.29 -4.96 -6.36
N VAL A 256 25.15 -4.76 -5.05
CA VAL A 256 24.37 -5.66 -4.17
C VAL A 256 22.90 -5.70 -4.61
N LEU A 257 22.29 -4.54 -4.84
CA LEU A 257 20.90 -4.46 -5.30
C LEU A 257 20.74 -5.05 -6.70
N TYR A 258 21.67 -4.72 -7.62
CA TYR A 258 21.66 -5.23 -8.99
C TYR A 258 21.73 -6.76 -9.03
N ARG A 259 22.64 -7.36 -8.23
CA ARG A 259 22.75 -8.83 -8.11
C ARG A 259 21.46 -9.45 -7.53
N ALA A 260 20.84 -8.83 -6.54
CA ALA A 260 19.61 -9.35 -5.95
C ALA A 260 18.46 -9.39 -6.96
N LEU A 261 18.23 -8.28 -7.68
CA LEU A 261 17.25 -8.19 -8.76
C LEU A 261 17.61 -9.10 -9.94
N GLY A 262 18.90 -9.18 -10.28
CA GLY A 262 19.40 -10.05 -11.35
C GLY A 262 19.12 -11.53 -11.09
N ARG A 263 19.29 -12.01 -9.84
CA ARG A 263 18.93 -13.39 -9.46
C ARG A 263 17.42 -13.65 -9.59
N ALA A 264 16.58 -12.71 -9.15
CA ALA A 264 15.14 -12.85 -9.33
C ALA A 264 14.73 -12.84 -10.82
N ALA A 265 15.39 -12.02 -11.64
CA ALA A 265 15.19 -12.01 -13.08
C ALA A 265 15.64 -13.33 -13.75
N LEU A 266 16.74 -13.94 -13.27
CA LEU A 266 17.22 -15.24 -13.76
C LEU A 266 16.21 -16.36 -13.49
N GLU A 267 15.59 -16.38 -12.30
CA GLU A 267 14.51 -17.33 -11.99
C GLU A 267 13.33 -17.22 -12.99
N LEU A 268 12.96 -16.00 -13.36
CA LEU A 268 11.91 -15.77 -14.34
C LEU A 268 12.36 -16.25 -15.76
N ALA A 269 13.62 -15.98 -16.14
CA ALA A 269 14.17 -16.41 -17.43
C ALA A 269 14.24 -17.95 -17.54
N GLN A 270 14.63 -18.63 -16.45
CA GLN A 270 14.65 -20.10 -16.39
C GLN A 270 13.23 -20.68 -16.53
N LYS A 271 12.23 -20.10 -15.86
CA LYS A 271 10.82 -20.50 -16.02
C LYS A 271 10.29 -20.29 -17.44
N ARG A 272 10.91 -19.37 -18.21
CA ARG A 272 10.62 -19.14 -19.63
C ARG A 272 11.34 -20.09 -20.58
N GLY A 273 12.17 -21.00 -20.08
CA GLY A 273 12.89 -21.99 -20.87
C GLY A 273 14.35 -21.63 -21.20
N MET A 274 14.99 -20.73 -20.43
CA MET A 274 16.45 -20.54 -20.56
C MET A 274 17.16 -21.87 -20.25
N ASP A 275 18.08 -22.27 -21.11
CA ASP A 275 18.85 -23.50 -20.93
C ASP A 275 19.81 -23.41 -19.74
N GLU A 276 20.16 -24.56 -19.17
CA GLU A 276 20.97 -24.67 -17.96
C GLU A 276 22.38 -24.08 -18.12
N ALA A 277 22.99 -24.23 -19.29
CA ALA A 277 24.35 -23.73 -19.52
C ALA A 277 24.36 -22.19 -19.55
N THR A 278 23.40 -21.57 -20.23
CA THR A 278 23.20 -20.12 -20.23
C THR A 278 22.83 -19.61 -18.83
N ALA A 279 21.95 -20.30 -18.12
CA ALA A 279 21.57 -19.93 -16.74
C ALA A 279 22.78 -19.98 -15.81
N ALA A 280 23.63 -20.99 -15.91
CA ALA A 280 24.87 -21.09 -15.10
C ALA A 280 25.84 -19.94 -15.39
N GLN A 281 25.99 -19.53 -16.66
CA GLN A 281 26.85 -18.37 -17.03
C GLN A 281 26.31 -17.06 -16.41
N VAL A 282 25.01 -16.82 -16.48
CA VAL A 282 24.37 -15.66 -15.86
C VAL A 282 24.50 -15.70 -14.33
N ALA A 283 24.26 -16.86 -13.71
CA ALA A 283 24.41 -17.04 -12.27
C ALA A 283 25.84 -16.75 -11.83
N GLY A 284 26.84 -17.24 -12.58
CA GLY A 284 28.26 -16.95 -12.33
C GLY A 284 28.59 -15.47 -12.45
N ALA A 285 28.01 -14.77 -13.43
CA ALA A 285 28.18 -13.31 -13.55
C ALA A 285 27.54 -12.52 -12.40
N LEU A 286 26.47 -13.03 -11.81
CA LEU A 286 25.76 -12.42 -10.67
C LEU A 286 26.31 -12.87 -9.29
N ALA A 287 27.32 -13.76 -9.26
CA ALA A 287 27.93 -14.18 -8.00
C ALA A 287 28.60 -12.99 -7.29
N PRO A 288 28.64 -12.98 -5.94
CA PRO A 288 29.46 -12.02 -5.20
C PRO A 288 30.94 -12.16 -5.61
N ASP A 289 31.64 -11.03 -5.62
CA ASP A 289 33.09 -11.07 -5.76
C ASP A 289 33.65 -11.91 -4.62
N GLN A 290 34.52 -12.88 -4.93
CA GLN A 290 35.21 -13.63 -3.88
C GLN A 290 36.10 -12.64 -3.12
N PRO A 291 36.10 -12.67 -1.76
CA PRO A 291 37.04 -11.87 -1.02
C PRO A 291 38.47 -12.29 -1.44
N GLN A 292 39.28 -11.33 -1.91
CA GLN A 292 40.71 -11.52 -2.17
C GLN A 292 41.44 -11.74 -0.87
#